data_5ec8a4e7fac90b680c4c2e6577d8634d
#
_entry.id   5ec8a4e7fac90b680c4c2e6577d8634d
#
_cell.length_a   1.000
_cell.length_b   1.000
_cell.length_c   1.000
_cell.angle_alpha   90.00
_cell.angle_beta   90.00
_cell.angle_gamma   90.00
#
_symmetry.space_group_name_H-M   'P 1'
#
loop_
_entity.id
_entity.type
_entity.pdbx_description
1 polymer ?
#
loop_
_entity_poly.entity_id
_entity_poly.type
_entity_poly.pdbx_seq_one_letter_code
_entity_poly.pdbx_strand_id
1 'polypeptide(L)'
;MAARPLPPLISSDGHLEVVPERWTPRMPARYRDQAPRTIKLPDGGDAILVEGQAPYPVPFLDLRAGRTNETWQPFGTTVAGTAGIGPPAQRLEEQDADGLHAEVLFPNMQVGPRLWRGMADDGAYCAAVRAYNDWVAEEYCAPAPDRLIGLGVIPWTTLEDAVAELEHCRRLGLRGVNLGVFPSGKSYPTSADDRFWAAAIDMKMPLTVHVAFDRLGPRAAQPTFEYPGADPEVLKKLGARKIVEWVALPFLGIPPAMSFAQMVLSGVFDRFPALQVFFAETRLGWVPFWMEEADYWYERHRHWAARLLGVKPLRQRPSDYVRGHIHFSVQHVERVAIELRHHMGVGHIMFATDFPHIECDWPNTRPFAERLFADVPDGEAFRIAAGNTLDFFGLRDTPMGQKVAAETP
;
A
#
# COMPACT_ATOMS: atom_id res chain seq x y z
N MET A 1 6.25 -23.06 30.02
CA MET A 1 5.49 -23.56 28.87
C MET A 1 6.43 -23.49 27.66
N ALA A 2 6.50 -24.54 26.83
CA ALA A 2 7.26 -24.43 25.57
C ALA A 2 6.67 -23.30 24.73
N ALA A 3 7.53 -22.51 24.09
CA ALA A 3 7.07 -21.47 23.19
C ALA A 3 6.24 -22.11 22.06
N ARG A 4 5.06 -21.58 21.83
CA ARG A 4 4.18 -22.01 20.75
C ARG A 4 4.89 -21.76 19.40
N PRO A 5 4.90 -22.71 18.45
CA PRO A 5 5.50 -22.46 17.14
C PRO A 5 4.76 -21.33 16.43
N LEU A 6 5.51 -20.37 15.92
CA LEU A 6 4.97 -19.28 15.12
C LEU A 6 4.54 -19.84 13.75
N PRO A 7 3.36 -19.47 13.22
CA PRO A 7 3.00 -19.84 11.86
C PRO A 7 3.97 -19.26 10.83
N PRO A 8 4.02 -19.83 9.61
CA PRO A 8 4.73 -19.20 8.51
C PRO A 8 4.27 -17.75 8.30
N LEU A 9 5.21 -16.84 8.00
CA LEU A 9 4.93 -15.42 7.82
C LEU A 9 5.05 -15.04 6.35
N ILE A 10 4.01 -14.38 5.82
CA ILE A 10 4.02 -13.71 4.52
C ILE A 10 3.60 -12.27 4.76
N SER A 11 4.45 -11.32 4.38
CA SER A 11 4.09 -9.92 4.44
C SER A 11 3.19 -9.54 3.26
N SER A 12 2.01 -9.02 3.56
CA SER A 12 1.10 -8.46 2.55
C SER A 12 1.44 -7.03 2.15
N ASP A 13 2.43 -6.42 2.81
CA ASP A 13 2.87 -5.05 2.58
C ASP A 13 4.37 -4.90 2.89
N GLY A 14 5.13 -4.70 1.85
CA GLY A 14 6.52 -4.29 1.85
C GLY A 14 6.77 -3.40 0.64
N HIS A 15 7.87 -2.66 0.60
CA HIS A 15 8.08 -1.63 -0.40
C HIS A 15 9.31 -1.81 -1.26
N LEU A 16 9.18 -1.38 -2.52
CA LEU A 16 10.28 -1.27 -3.50
C LEU A 16 10.82 0.17 -3.49
N GLU A 17 11.79 0.42 -2.61
CA GLU A 17 12.47 1.71 -2.48
C GLU A 17 13.68 1.78 -3.43
N VAL A 18 13.44 1.76 -4.74
CA VAL A 18 14.49 1.70 -5.75
C VAL A 18 14.71 3.04 -6.43
N VAL A 19 15.98 3.29 -6.81
CA VAL A 19 16.32 4.47 -7.61
C VAL A 19 15.71 4.39 -9.00
N PRO A 20 15.20 5.50 -9.54
CA PRO A 20 14.57 5.54 -10.87
C PRO A 20 15.46 5.00 -11.99
N GLU A 21 16.75 5.16 -11.89
CA GLU A 21 17.73 4.72 -12.89
C GLU A 21 17.72 3.21 -13.14
N ARG A 22 17.09 2.43 -12.26
CA ARG A 22 16.92 0.98 -12.46
C ARG A 22 15.90 0.67 -13.54
N TRP A 23 14.88 1.49 -13.71
CA TRP A 23 13.77 1.23 -14.64
C TRP A 23 13.56 2.30 -15.72
N THR A 24 13.97 3.55 -15.50
CA THR A 24 13.81 4.63 -16.47
C THR A 24 14.49 4.38 -17.83
N PRO A 25 15.59 3.61 -17.97
CA PRO A 25 16.15 3.25 -19.27
C PRO A 25 15.15 2.51 -20.18
N ARG A 26 14.11 1.88 -19.62
CA ARG A 26 13.03 1.20 -20.37
C ARG A 26 12.04 2.18 -21.00
N MET A 27 12.03 3.44 -20.60
CA MET A 27 11.17 4.46 -21.23
C MET A 27 11.58 4.70 -22.68
N PRO A 28 10.59 4.96 -23.58
CA PRO A 28 10.87 5.39 -24.95
C PRO A 28 11.80 6.60 -24.99
N ALA A 29 12.74 6.60 -25.94
CA ALA A 29 13.80 7.64 -26.05
C ALA A 29 13.24 9.07 -25.99
N ARG A 30 12.09 9.34 -26.63
CA ARG A 30 11.43 10.65 -26.67
C ARG A 30 10.98 11.19 -25.30
N TYR A 31 10.90 10.32 -24.26
CA TYR A 31 10.45 10.71 -22.93
C TYR A 31 11.54 10.61 -21.86
N ARG A 32 12.74 10.14 -22.21
CA ARG A 32 13.82 9.90 -21.22
C ARG A 32 14.29 11.17 -20.53
N ASP A 33 14.25 12.30 -21.21
CA ASP A 33 14.65 13.59 -20.63
C ASP A 33 13.67 14.06 -19.54
N GLN A 34 12.44 13.55 -19.56
CA GLN A 34 11.41 13.82 -18.56
C GLN A 34 11.39 12.77 -17.43
N ALA A 35 12.21 11.72 -17.54
CA ALA A 35 12.22 10.62 -16.57
C ALA A 35 12.61 11.10 -15.18
N PRO A 36 12.02 10.51 -14.11
CA PRO A 36 12.52 10.70 -12.77
C PRO A 36 14.00 10.32 -12.66
N ARG A 37 14.77 11.05 -11.86
CA ARG A 37 16.19 10.79 -11.64
C ARG A 37 16.61 11.09 -10.22
N THR A 38 17.66 10.44 -9.74
CA THR A 38 18.26 10.69 -8.45
C THR A 38 19.19 11.90 -8.52
N ILE A 39 19.16 12.75 -7.52
CA ILE A 39 20.10 13.87 -7.33
C ILE A 39 20.64 13.89 -5.90
N LYS A 40 21.78 14.55 -5.69
CA LYS A 40 22.29 14.85 -4.35
C LYS A 40 21.77 16.19 -3.85
N LEU A 41 21.37 16.20 -2.57
CA LEU A 41 21.00 17.41 -1.86
C LEU A 41 22.23 18.08 -1.21
N PRO A 42 22.15 19.37 -0.84
CA PRO A 42 23.26 20.07 -0.18
C PRO A 42 23.71 19.45 1.15
N ASP A 43 22.85 18.73 1.84
CA ASP A 43 23.15 18.01 3.09
C ASP A 43 23.77 16.62 2.87
N GLY A 44 24.02 16.24 1.61
CA GLY A 44 24.59 14.95 1.21
C GLY A 44 23.57 13.84 1.04
N GLY A 45 22.28 14.07 1.37
CA GLY A 45 21.20 13.13 1.15
C GLY A 45 20.86 12.94 -0.33
N ASP A 46 20.15 11.87 -0.64
CA ASP A 46 19.60 11.63 -1.96
C ASP A 46 18.18 12.19 -2.09
N ALA A 47 17.81 12.60 -3.30
CA ALA A 47 16.46 13.01 -3.64
C ALA A 47 16.09 12.54 -5.02
N ILE A 48 14.80 12.36 -5.27
CA ILE A 48 14.26 12.13 -6.60
C ILE A 48 13.77 13.45 -7.17
N LEU A 49 14.18 13.75 -8.38
CA LEU A 49 13.74 14.91 -9.16
C LEU A 49 12.87 14.43 -10.32
N VAL A 50 11.67 14.98 -10.38
CA VAL A 50 10.80 14.93 -11.56
C VAL A 50 10.75 16.31 -12.16
N GLU A 51 10.82 16.42 -13.50
CA GLU A 51 10.84 17.70 -14.18
C GLU A 51 9.65 18.59 -13.79
N GLY A 52 9.92 19.86 -13.53
CA GLY A 52 8.91 20.84 -13.12
C GLY A 52 8.49 20.76 -11.63
N GLN A 53 9.10 19.87 -10.85
CA GLN A 53 8.80 19.73 -9.41
C GLN A 53 10.02 20.03 -8.55
N ALA A 54 9.76 20.36 -7.27
CA ALA A 54 10.82 20.44 -6.28
C ALA A 54 11.41 19.05 -6.02
N PRO A 55 12.72 18.93 -5.79
CA PRO A 55 13.31 17.66 -5.41
C PRO A 55 12.60 17.04 -4.21
N TYR A 56 12.28 15.75 -4.30
CA TYR A 56 11.71 14.99 -3.21
C TYR A 56 12.82 14.22 -2.51
N PRO A 57 13.20 14.61 -1.27
CA PRO A 57 14.24 13.90 -0.54
C PRO A 57 13.87 12.42 -0.36
N VAL A 58 14.77 11.55 -0.76
CA VAL A 58 14.67 10.11 -0.50
C VAL A 58 15.36 9.84 0.82
N PRO A 59 14.88 9.08 1.58
CA PRO A 59 13.57 8.72 2.08
C PRO A 59 13.35 9.32 3.45
N PHE A 60 12.43 10.12 3.55
CA PHE A 60 12.18 10.97 4.68
C PHE A 60 11.91 10.25 6.01
N LEU A 61 10.70 9.76 6.22
CA LEU A 61 10.28 8.97 7.37
C LEU A 61 10.33 7.47 7.05
N ASP A 62 10.66 7.15 5.80
CA ASP A 62 10.26 5.89 5.25
C ASP A 62 11.35 4.83 5.36
N LEU A 63 12.65 5.16 5.30
CA LEU A 63 13.73 4.16 5.38
C LEU A 63 14.42 4.13 6.74
N ARG A 64 14.05 3.16 7.54
CA ARG A 64 14.65 2.95 8.85
C ARG A 64 15.26 1.57 9.05
N ALA A 65 14.94 0.60 8.22
CA ALA A 65 15.42 -0.77 8.39
C ALA A 65 16.92 -0.82 8.70
N GLY A 66 17.27 -1.55 9.75
CA GLY A 66 18.65 -1.65 10.23
C GLY A 66 19.21 -0.45 10.97
N ARG A 67 18.43 0.59 11.24
CA ARG A 67 18.84 1.76 12.04
C ARG A 67 18.15 1.77 13.40
N THR A 68 18.85 2.25 14.43
CA THR A 68 18.23 2.41 15.76
C THR A 68 17.43 3.71 15.85
N ASN A 69 16.50 3.76 16.81
CA ASN A 69 15.70 4.98 17.07
C ASN A 69 16.57 6.19 17.38
N GLU A 70 17.71 5.96 18.05
CA GLU A 70 18.62 7.00 18.52
C GLU A 70 19.48 7.59 17.38
N THR A 71 19.76 6.79 16.36
CA THR A 71 20.65 7.19 15.25
C THR A 71 19.92 7.63 14.01
N TRP A 72 18.62 7.29 13.90
CA TRP A 72 17.82 7.67 12.74
C TRP A 72 17.49 9.18 12.77
N GLN A 73 17.53 9.79 11.60
CA GLN A 73 17.13 11.19 11.39
C GLN A 73 16.47 11.36 10.01
N PRO A 74 15.54 12.32 9.87
CA PRO A 74 14.75 12.48 8.64
C PRO A 74 15.44 13.32 7.55
N PHE A 75 16.75 13.40 7.52
CA PHE A 75 17.52 14.14 6.50
C PHE A 75 18.92 13.54 6.34
N GLY A 76 19.59 13.88 5.23
CA GLY A 76 20.93 13.40 4.93
C GLY A 76 21.00 11.90 4.61
N THR A 77 19.85 11.24 4.37
CA THR A 77 19.81 9.82 4.09
C THR A 77 20.19 9.54 2.64
N THR A 78 20.98 8.49 2.46
CA THR A 78 21.42 8.03 1.14
C THR A 78 20.82 6.67 0.81
N VAL A 79 20.57 6.45 -0.46
CA VAL A 79 20.08 5.16 -0.99
C VAL A 79 21.14 4.07 -0.81
N ALA A 80 22.40 4.41 -1.06
CA ALA A 80 23.49 3.44 -0.99
C ALA A 80 23.69 2.87 0.42
N GLY A 81 23.72 1.53 0.51
CA GLY A 81 23.96 0.81 1.76
C GLY A 81 22.77 0.76 2.73
N THR A 82 21.60 1.22 2.33
CA THR A 82 20.38 1.10 3.13
C THR A 82 19.67 -0.22 2.85
N ALA A 83 19.21 -0.90 3.91
CA ALA A 83 18.43 -2.12 3.79
C ALA A 83 17.15 -1.89 2.96
N GLY A 84 16.73 -2.89 2.21
CA GLY A 84 15.52 -2.85 1.39
C GLY A 84 15.65 -2.19 0.02
N ILE A 85 16.78 -1.54 -0.29
CA ILE A 85 16.97 -0.78 -1.55
C ILE A 85 17.77 -1.57 -2.60
N GLY A 86 18.33 -2.69 -2.20
CA GLY A 86 19.21 -3.48 -3.05
C GLY A 86 18.52 -4.26 -4.17
N PRO A 87 19.33 -5.04 -4.90
CA PRO A 87 18.84 -5.97 -5.92
C PRO A 87 17.98 -7.10 -5.32
N PRO A 88 17.26 -7.87 -6.15
CA PRO A 88 16.42 -8.99 -5.67
C PRO A 88 17.13 -9.97 -4.75
N ALA A 89 18.39 -10.29 -5.03
CA ALA A 89 19.17 -11.21 -4.19
C ALA A 89 19.32 -10.70 -2.76
N GLN A 90 19.63 -9.40 -2.58
CA GLN A 90 19.67 -8.78 -1.26
C GLN A 90 18.32 -8.85 -0.55
N ARG A 91 17.21 -8.58 -1.27
CA ARG A 91 15.88 -8.65 -0.68
C ARG A 91 15.53 -10.06 -0.20
N LEU A 92 15.93 -11.08 -0.94
CA LEU A 92 15.73 -12.47 -0.51
C LEU A 92 16.55 -12.83 0.73
N GLU A 93 17.79 -12.34 0.83
CA GLU A 93 18.62 -12.50 2.04
C GLU A 93 18.00 -11.77 3.24
N GLU A 94 17.44 -10.57 3.03
CA GLU A 94 16.75 -9.80 4.05
C GLU A 94 15.45 -10.48 4.54
N GLN A 95 14.69 -11.10 3.63
CA GLN A 95 13.52 -11.93 3.99
C GLN A 95 13.95 -13.15 4.81
N ASP A 96 15.01 -13.85 4.39
CA ASP A 96 15.51 -15.04 5.08
C ASP A 96 16.00 -14.69 6.50
N ALA A 97 16.71 -13.56 6.64
CA ALA A 97 17.18 -13.07 7.94
C ALA A 97 16.02 -12.74 8.92
N ASP A 98 14.91 -12.25 8.40
CA ASP A 98 13.72 -11.88 9.18
C ASP A 98 12.72 -13.03 9.35
N GLY A 99 12.95 -14.16 8.66
CA GLY A 99 12.12 -15.35 8.70
C GLY A 99 10.80 -15.22 7.95
N LEU A 100 10.77 -14.41 6.89
CA LEU A 100 9.63 -14.28 5.98
C LEU A 100 9.71 -15.29 4.83
N HIS A 101 8.57 -15.83 4.45
CA HIS A 101 8.46 -16.74 3.30
C HIS A 101 8.33 -15.96 1.98
N ALA A 102 7.60 -14.85 2.01
CA ALA A 102 7.37 -13.98 0.85
C ALA A 102 6.90 -12.59 1.28
N GLU A 103 6.95 -11.64 0.35
CA GLU A 103 6.43 -10.29 0.52
C GLU A 103 5.68 -9.82 -0.72
N VAL A 104 4.55 -9.17 -0.49
CA VAL A 104 3.86 -8.35 -1.49
C VAL A 104 4.55 -6.98 -1.52
N LEU A 105 5.01 -6.57 -2.70
CA LEU A 105 5.90 -5.43 -2.89
C LEU A 105 5.15 -4.27 -3.54
N PHE A 106 4.82 -3.28 -2.74
CA PHE A 106 4.25 -2.03 -3.20
C PHE A 106 5.32 -1.14 -3.84
N PRO A 107 4.98 -0.33 -4.86
CA PRO A 107 5.84 0.74 -5.30
C PRO A 107 6.00 1.77 -4.18
N ASN A 108 7.09 2.52 -4.18
CA ASN A 108 7.21 3.66 -3.27
C ASN A 108 6.05 4.64 -3.52
N MET A 109 5.08 4.62 -2.62
CA MET A 109 3.82 5.37 -2.79
C MET A 109 4.01 6.87 -2.65
N GLN A 110 5.01 7.31 -1.90
CA GLN A 110 5.26 8.73 -1.72
C GLN A 110 5.99 9.35 -2.91
N VAL A 111 6.93 8.60 -3.47
CA VAL A 111 7.76 9.05 -4.58
C VAL A 111 7.20 8.59 -5.91
N GLY A 112 6.83 7.30 -6.04
CA GLY A 112 6.38 6.71 -7.28
C GLY A 112 5.11 7.36 -7.85
N PRO A 113 3.93 6.82 -7.61
CA PRO A 113 2.72 7.30 -8.28
C PRO A 113 2.42 8.78 -8.02
N ARG A 114 2.77 9.31 -6.83
CA ARG A 114 2.48 10.69 -6.46
C ARG A 114 3.38 11.69 -7.20
N LEU A 115 4.69 11.46 -7.27
CA LEU A 115 5.60 12.33 -8.01
C LEU A 115 5.43 12.19 -9.51
N TRP A 116 5.25 10.96 -9.99
CA TRP A 116 5.07 10.74 -11.42
C TRP A 116 3.82 11.43 -11.95
N ARG A 117 2.77 11.55 -11.14
CA ARG A 117 1.57 12.34 -11.47
C ARG A 117 1.86 13.81 -11.77
N GLY A 118 2.91 14.36 -11.21
CA GLY A 118 3.33 15.73 -11.49
C GLY A 118 4.01 15.91 -12.82
N MET A 119 4.27 14.84 -13.57
CA MET A 119 4.72 14.95 -14.96
C MET A 119 3.66 15.65 -15.80
N ALA A 120 4.07 16.70 -16.54
CA ALA A 120 3.12 17.52 -17.31
C ALA A 120 2.61 16.81 -18.57
N ASP A 121 3.38 15.87 -19.12
CA ASP A 121 3.06 15.09 -20.32
C ASP A 121 2.46 13.73 -19.88
N ASP A 122 1.17 13.52 -20.14
CA ASP A 122 0.47 12.26 -19.86
C ASP A 122 1.11 11.06 -20.56
N GLY A 123 1.65 11.26 -21.76
CA GLY A 123 2.36 10.21 -22.48
C GLY A 123 3.66 9.81 -21.81
N ALA A 124 4.42 10.78 -21.28
CA ALA A 124 5.62 10.52 -20.49
C ALA A 124 5.29 9.83 -19.17
N TYR A 125 4.21 10.25 -18.49
CA TYR A 125 3.71 9.61 -17.29
C TYR A 125 3.31 8.15 -17.52
N CYS A 126 2.49 7.86 -18.53
CA CYS A 126 2.11 6.49 -18.88
C CYS A 126 3.33 5.65 -19.29
N ALA A 127 4.31 6.24 -19.97
CA ALA A 127 5.56 5.56 -20.31
C ALA A 127 6.41 5.24 -19.09
N ALA A 128 6.44 6.11 -18.08
CA ALA A 128 7.13 5.86 -16.81
C ALA A 128 6.44 4.71 -16.03
N VAL A 129 5.11 4.73 -15.94
CA VAL A 129 4.32 3.65 -15.33
C VAL A 129 4.60 2.31 -16.01
N ARG A 130 4.54 2.27 -17.35
CA ARG A 130 4.80 1.07 -18.15
C ARG A 130 6.22 0.55 -17.92
N ALA A 131 7.23 1.42 -17.98
CA ALA A 131 8.63 1.06 -17.76
C ALA A 131 8.88 0.48 -16.36
N TYR A 132 8.22 1.02 -15.35
CA TYR A 132 8.27 0.50 -13.99
C TYR A 132 7.64 -0.89 -13.89
N ASN A 133 6.43 -1.09 -14.43
CA ASN A 133 5.72 -2.37 -14.39
C ASN A 133 6.50 -3.47 -15.12
N ASP A 134 7.06 -3.16 -16.29
CA ASP A 134 7.93 -4.08 -17.04
C ASP A 134 9.16 -4.47 -16.20
N TRP A 135 9.82 -3.51 -15.57
CA TRP A 135 10.99 -3.76 -14.75
C TRP A 135 10.68 -4.61 -13.51
N VAL A 136 9.57 -4.31 -12.80
CA VAL A 136 9.16 -5.10 -11.63
C VAL A 136 8.95 -6.56 -12.01
N ALA A 137 8.24 -6.83 -13.08
CA ALA A 137 7.91 -8.18 -13.50
C ALA A 137 9.12 -8.95 -14.06
N GLU A 138 9.86 -8.32 -15.00
CA GLU A 138 10.86 -8.98 -15.81
C GLU A 138 12.24 -9.03 -15.16
N GLU A 139 12.55 -8.13 -14.24
CA GLU A 139 13.85 -8.03 -13.60
C GLU A 139 13.80 -8.24 -12.10
N TYR A 140 12.96 -7.49 -11.38
CA TYR A 140 13.01 -7.54 -9.91
C TYR A 140 12.38 -8.81 -9.34
N CYS A 141 11.19 -9.15 -9.77
CA CYS A 141 10.46 -10.32 -9.26
C CYS A 141 10.81 -11.64 -9.97
N ALA A 142 11.36 -11.57 -11.18
CA ALA A 142 11.66 -12.75 -12.00
C ALA A 142 12.54 -13.83 -11.32
N PRO A 143 13.54 -13.50 -10.47
CA PRO A 143 14.36 -14.52 -9.80
C PRO A 143 13.60 -15.40 -8.81
N ALA A 144 12.52 -14.87 -8.19
CA ALA A 144 11.72 -15.60 -7.21
C ALA A 144 10.26 -15.08 -7.21
N PRO A 145 9.48 -15.36 -8.27
CA PRO A 145 8.18 -14.71 -8.51
C PRO A 145 7.08 -15.16 -7.55
N ASP A 146 7.31 -16.14 -6.71
CA ASP A 146 6.46 -16.59 -5.63
C ASP A 146 6.91 -16.11 -4.23
N ARG A 147 8.07 -15.46 -4.14
CA ARG A 147 8.57 -14.81 -2.92
C ARG A 147 8.57 -13.29 -3.03
N LEU A 148 8.85 -12.75 -4.21
CA LEU A 148 8.85 -11.33 -4.54
C LEU A 148 7.58 -11.01 -5.34
N ILE A 149 6.49 -10.68 -4.65
CA ILE A 149 5.16 -10.51 -5.23
C ILE A 149 4.96 -9.04 -5.63
N GLY A 150 5.47 -8.65 -6.79
CA GLY A 150 5.40 -7.27 -7.27
C GLY A 150 3.98 -6.84 -7.64
N LEU A 151 3.60 -5.62 -7.27
CA LEU A 151 2.37 -4.97 -7.68
C LEU A 151 2.61 -3.99 -8.83
N GLY A 152 1.75 -4.04 -9.84
CA GLY A 152 1.75 -3.06 -10.92
C GLY A 152 1.12 -1.74 -10.49
N VAL A 153 1.54 -0.65 -11.11
CA VAL A 153 0.94 0.69 -10.95
C VAL A 153 -0.07 0.90 -12.06
N ILE A 154 -1.25 1.42 -11.72
CA ILE A 154 -2.26 1.82 -12.70
C ILE A 154 -2.18 3.33 -12.93
N PRO A 155 -2.04 3.79 -14.19
CA PRO A 155 -2.09 5.21 -14.51
C PRO A 155 -3.52 5.76 -14.33
N TRP A 156 -3.63 7.07 -14.18
CA TRP A 156 -4.90 7.76 -13.93
C TRP A 156 -5.15 8.91 -14.90
N THR A 157 -4.63 8.79 -16.09
CA THR A 157 -4.82 9.74 -17.20
C THR A 157 -6.20 9.59 -17.81
N THR A 158 -6.50 8.40 -18.29
CA THR A 158 -7.83 8.03 -18.81
C THR A 158 -8.23 6.63 -18.33
N LEU A 159 -9.52 6.32 -18.42
CA LEU A 159 -10.00 4.97 -18.12
C LEU A 159 -9.43 3.92 -19.09
N GLU A 160 -9.25 4.32 -20.36
CA GLU A 160 -8.66 3.49 -21.39
C GLU A 160 -7.23 3.12 -21.06
N ASP A 161 -6.41 4.09 -20.63
CA ASP A 161 -5.03 3.85 -20.18
C ASP A 161 -5.01 2.93 -18.95
N ALA A 162 -5.90 3.16 -17.98
CA ALA A 162 -6.01 2.32 -16.78
C ALA A 162 -6.34 0.86 -17.12
N VAL A 163 -7.30 0.61 -18.00
CA VAL A 163 -7.68 -0.75 -18.45
C VAL A 163 -6.56 -1.38 -19.27
N ALA A 164 -5.93 -0.64 -20.19
CA ALA A 164 -4.83 -1.16 -21.00
C ALA A 164 -3.61 -1.53 -20.16
N GLU A 165 -3.33 -0.78 -19.09
CA GLU A 165 -2.25 -1.09 -18.16
C GLU A 165 -2.57 -2.27 -17.26
N LEU A 166 -3.83 -2.40 -16.81
CA LEU A 166 -4.30 -3.58 -16.07
C LEU A 166 -4.10 -4.87 -16.90
N GLU A 167 -4.51 -4.84 -18.17
CA GLU A 167 -4.29 -5.94 -19.11
C GLU A 167 -2.80 -6.24 -19.32
N HIS A 168 -1.98 -5.21 -19.37
CA HIS A 168 -0.54 -5.37 -19.50
C HIS A 168 0.08 -6.02 -18.27
N CYS A 169 -0.23 -5.55 -17.07
CA CYS A 169 0.21 -6.16 -15.80
C CYS A 169 -0.20 -7.64 -15.73
N ARG A 170 -1.40 -7.98 -16.18
CA ARG A 170 -1.86 -9.36 -16.27
C ARG A 170 -1.00 -10.22 -17.22
N ARG A 171 -0.65 -9.69 -18.40
CA ARG A 171 0.22 -10.38 -19.37
C ARG A 171 1.64 -10.59 -18.83
N LEU A 172 2.15 -9.63 -18.07
CA LEU A 172 3.46 -9.74 -17.39
C LEU A 172 3.46 -10.78 -16.26
N GLY A 173 2.29 -11.26 -15.82
CA GLY A 173 2.19 -12.20 -14.71
C GLY A 173 2.25 -11.55 -13.31
N LEU A 174 2.12 -10.23 -13.20
CA LEU A 174 2.00 -9.55 -11.92
C LEU A 174 0.76 -10.05 -11.17
N ARG A 175 0.87 -10.19 -9.86
CA ARG A 175 -0.13 -10.82 -9.00
C ARG A 175 -1.18 -9.87 -8.44
N GLY A 176 -1.05 -8.57 -8.73
CA GLY A 176 -1.99 -7.54 -8.34
C GLY A 176 -1.56 -6.19 -8.86
N VAL A 177 -2.41 -5.20 -8.67
CA VAL A 177 -2.14 -3.81 -9.05
C VAL A 177 -2.51 -2.85 -7.93
N ASN A 178 -1.75 -1.78 -7.82
CA ASN A 178 -1.97 -0.71 -6.87
C ASN A 178 -2.66 0.49 -7.53
N LEU A 179 -3.77 0.92 -6.91
CA LEU A 179 -4.57 2.06 -7.33
C LEU A 179 -4.17 3.29 -6.50
N GLY A 180 -3.77 4.35 -7.15
CA GLY A 180 -3.52 5.62 -6.49
C GLY A 180 -4.73 6.55 -6.42
N VAL A 181 -5.73 6.35 -7.29
CA VAL A 181 -7.03 7.05 -7.35
C VAL A 181 -8.07 6.12 -7.96
N PHE A 182 -9.34 6.54 -8.00
CA PHE A 182 -10.35 5.82 -8.78
C PHE A 182 -10.01 5.86 -10.28
N PRO A 183 -10.21 4.75 -11.02
CA PRO A 183 -9.71 4.61 -12.40
C PRO A 183 -10.18 5.68 -13.38
N SER A 184 -11.36 6.27 -13.16
CA SER A 184 -11.85 7.40 -13.95
C SER A 184 -11.11 8.72 -13.69
N GLY A 185 -10.12 8.74 -12.79
CA GLY A 185 -9.40 9.93 -12.36
C GLY A 185 -10.20 10.86 -11.44
N LYS A 186 -11.40 10.44 -11.00
CA LYS A 186 -12.22 11.24 -10.07
C LYS A 186 -11.86 10.97 -8.62
N SER A 187 -12.21 11.90 -7.74
CA SER A 187 -11.99 11.79 -6.29
C SER A 187 -13.05 10.94 -5.58
N TYR A 188 -13.97 10.33 -6.31
CA TYR A 188 -15.01 9.44 -5.82
C TYR A 188 -15.38 8.42 -6.91
N PRO A 189 -15.84 7.21 -6.56
CA PRO A 189 -16.20 6.19 -7.53
C PRO A 189 -17.48 6.55 -8.25
N THR A 190 -17.52 6.30 -9.54
CA THR A 190 -18.66 6.53 -10.41
C THR A 190 -18.92 5.32 -11.30
N SER A 191 -20.03 5.34 -12.04
CA SER A 191 -20.26 4.31 -13.06
C SER A 191 -19.25 4.36 -14.23
N ALA A 192 -18.48 5.44 -14.37
CA ALA A 192 -17.38 5.48 -15.33
C ALA A 192 -16.29 4.46 -14.98
N ASP A 193 -16.11 4.12 -13.70
CA ASP A 193 -15.13 3.12 -13.26
C ASP A 193 -15.58 1.67 -13.51
N ASP A 194 -16.85 1.45 -13.82
CA ASP A 194 -17.46 0.09 -13.90
C ASP A 194 -16.74 -0.83 -14.90
N ARG A 195 -16.27 -0.28 -16.02
CA ARG A 195 -15.47 -1.04 -16.99
C ARG A 195 -14.15 -1.56 -16.42
N PHE A 196 -13.50 -0.79 -15.54
CA PHE A 196 -12.27 -1.21 -14.89
C PHE A 196 -12.53 -2.32 -13.87
N TRP A 197 -13.58 -2.17 -13.06
CA TRP A 197 -13.97 -3.18 -12.07
C TRP A 197 -14.31 -4.51 -12.74
N ALA A 198 -15.09 -4.48 -13.84
CA ALA A 198 -15.40 -5.67 -14.63
C ALA A 198 -14.12 -6.33 -15.18
N ALA A 199 -13.22 -5.56 -15.78
CA ALA A 199 -11.97 -6.07 -16.33
C ALA A 199 -11.08 -6.72 -15.25
N ALA A 200 -10.97 -6.10 -14.06
CA ALA A 200 -10.19 -6.65 -12.95
C ALA A 200 -10.75 -8.00 -12.46
N ILE A 201 -12.08 -8.12 -12.36
CA ILE A 201 -12.75 -9.36 -11.99
C ILE A 201 -12.52 -10.44 -13.05
N ASP A 202 -12.74 -10.15 -14.33
CA ASP A 202 -12.57 -11.08 -15.44
C ASP A 202 -11.15 -11.63 -15.53
N MET A 203 -10.17 -10.77 -15.27
CA MET A 203 -8.75 -11.14 -15.24
C MET A 203 -8.32 -11.78 -13.92
N LYS A 204 -9.18 -11.82 -12.91
CA LYS A 204 -8.83 -12.23 -11.54
C LYS A 204 -7.60 -11.47 -11.03
N MET A 205 -7.58 -10.15 -11.25
CA MET A 205 -6.49 -9.28 -10.86
C MET A 205 -6.80 -8.64 -9.50
N PRO A 206 -6.08 -8.98 -8.43
CA PRO A 206 -6.21 -8.36 -7.13
C PRO A 206 -6.01 -6.86 -7.20
N LEU A 207 -6.90 -6.10 -6.57
CA LEU A 207 -6.84 -4.66 -6.49
C LEU A 207 -6.39 -4.23 -5.10
N THR A 208 -5.39 -3.37 -5.04
CA THR A 208 -4.87 -2.84 -3.78
C THR A 208 -4.94 -1.32 -3.75
N VAL A 209 -5.12 -0.80 -2.54
CA VAL A 209 -5.07 0.62 -2.20
C VAL A 209 -4.11 0.75 -1.04
N HIS A 210 -3.24 1.74 -1.09
CA HIS A 210 -2.30 2.03 -0.01
C HIS A 210 -2.71 3.28 0.77
N VAL A 211 -2.03 3.57 1.89
CA VAL A 211 -2.24 4.76 2.73
C VAL A 211 -2.30 6.07 1.94
N ALA A 212 -1.63 6.14 0.81
CA ALA A 212 -1.60 7.31 -0.07
C ALA A 212 -2.62 7.24 -1.22
N PHE A 213 -3.79 6.62 -1.01
CA PHE A 213 -4.89 6.72 -1.98
C PHE A 213 -5.36 8.17 -2.06
N ASP A 214 -4.83 8.87 -3.06
CA ASP A 214 -5.03 10.30 -3.19
C ASP A 214 -6.39 10.64 -3.75
N ARG A 215 -7.00 11.61 -3.11
CA ARG A 215 -8.11 12.34 -3.68
C ARG A 215 -7.58 13.49 -4.50
N LEU A 216 -8.13 13.67 -5.67
CA LEU A 216 -7.93 14.89 -6.41
C LEU A 216 -8.64 16.03 -5.67
N GLY A 217 -7.90 17.05 -5.28
CA GLY A 217 -8.43 18.23 -4.61
C GLY A 217 -7.52 18.76 -3.49
N PRO A 218 -7.78 19.99 -3.03
CA PRO A 218 -6.99 20.57 -1.95
C PRO A 218 -7.17 19.76 -0.66
N ARG A 219 -6.07 19.44 0.01
CA ARG A 219 -6.10 18.88 1.37
C ARG A 219 -6.66 19.93 2.33
N ALA A 220 -7.51 19.50 3.26
CA ALA A 220 -7.87 20.34 4.39
C ALA A 220 -6.62 20.83 5.11
N ALA A 221 -6.61 22.07 5.56
CA ALA A 221 -5.52 22.61 6.37
C ALA A 221 -5.31 21.71 7.59
N GLN A 222 -4.07 21.26 7.78
CA GLN A 222 -3.70 20.48 8.95
C GLN A 222 -3.53 21.42 10.16
N PRO A 223 -3.86 20.98 11.37
CA PRO A 223 -3.56 21.75 12.55
C PRO A 223 -2.05 22.03 12.62
N THR A 224 -1.70 23.25 12.93
CA THR A 224 -0.31 23.67 13.12
C THR A 224 0.06 23.60 14.58
N PHE A 225 1.29 23.18 14.87
CA PHE A 225 1.88 23.21 16.19
C PHE A 225 3.10 24.10 16.16
N GLU A 226 3.36 24.78 17.28
CA GLU A 226 4.56 25.57 17.47
C GLU A 226 5.62 24.72 18.19
N TYR A 227 6.86 24.86 17.77
CA TYR A 227 8.01 24.17 18.35
C TYR A 227 9.03 25.22 18.84
N PRO A 228 8.76 25.93 19.96
CA PRO A 228 9.53 27.11 20.36
C PRO A 228 11.00 26.81 20.72
N GLY A 229 11.34 25.55 20.97
CA GLY A 229 12.70 25.10 21.21
C GLY A 229 13.46 24.59 19.99
N ALA A 230 12.83 24.60 18.81
CA ALA A 230 13.45 24.05 17.62
C ALA A 230 14.48 25.00 17.00
N ASP A 231 15.61 24.45 16.52
CA ASP A 231 16.59 25.18 15.73
C ASP A 231 15.97 25.62 14.39
N PRO A 232 15.97 26.92 14.05
CA PRO A 232 15.42 27.43 12.80
C PRO A 232 16.01 26.79 11.53
N GLU A 233 17.32 26.46 11.55
CA GLU A 233 17.95 25.79 10.41
C GLU A 233 17.48 24.34 10.26
N VAL A 234 17.20 23.64 11.36
CA VAL A 234 16.60 22.31 11.34
C VAL A 234 15.18 22.40 10.81
N LEU A 235 14.35 23.35 11.27
CA LEU A 235 13.00 23.56 10.77
C LEU A 235 12.98 23.83 9.26
N LYS A 236 13.94 24.63 8.78
CA LYS A 236 14.10 24.93 7.35
C LYS A 236 14.43 23.67 6.54
N LYS A 237 15.33 22.81 7.04
CA LYS A 237 15.66 21.52 6.39
C LYS A 237 14.51 20.56 6.37
N LEU A 238 13.75 20.47 7.44
CA LEU A 238 12.57 19.59 7.53
C LEU A 238 11.44 20.04 6.60
N GLY A 239 11.29 21.35 6.40
CA GLY A 239 10.18 21.91 5.64
C GLY A 239 8.84 21.86 6.38
N ALA A 240 7.91 22.72 5.98
CA ALA A 240 6.62 22.89 6.66
C ALA A 240 5.82 21.59 6.80
N ARG A 241 5.85 20.74 5.78
CA ARG A 241 5.12 19.47 5.79
C ARG A 241 5.59 18.55 6.92
N LYS A 242 6.90 18.39 7.10
CA LYS A 242 7.46 17.48 8.12
C LYS A 242 7.24 17.96 9.54
N ILE A 243 7.25 19.27 9.75
CA ILE A 243 6.94 19.86 11.04
C ILE A 243 5.51 19.51 11.48
N VAL A 244 4.56 19.52 10.54
CA VAL A 244 3.17 19.16 10.80
C VAL A 244 2.99 17.65 10.93
N GLU A 245 3.70 16.86 10.17
CA GLU A 245 3.58 15.41 10.15
C GLU A 245 3.84 14.75 11.50
N TRP A 246 4.73 15.29 12.33
CA TRP A 246 5.01 14.73 13.65
C TRP A 246 3.76 14.44 14.48
N VAL A 247 2.81 15.38 14.53
CA VAL A 247 1.55 15.22 15.27
C VAL A 247 0.49 14.46 14.47
N ALA A 248 0.67 14.36 13.17
CA ALA A 248 -0.22 13.62 12.27
C ALA A 248 0.14 12.13 12.18
N LEU A 249 1.35 11.72 12.58
CA LEU A 249 1.80 10.32 12.52
C LEU A 249 0.82 9.32 13.14
N PRO A 250 0.22 9.58 14.34
CA PRO A 250 -0.77 8.67 14.89
C PRO A 250 -2.04 8.50 14.05
N PHE A 251 -2.26 9.38 13.08
CA PHE A 251 -3.39 9.34 12.15
C PHE A 251 -3.00 8.87 10.75
N LEU A 252 -1.74 8.48 10.56
CA LEU A 252 -1.30 7.85 9.32
C LEU A 252 -2.16 6.59 9.08
N GLY A 253 -2.62 6.37 7.88
CA GLY A 253 -3.53 5.27 7.58
C GLY A 253 -5.03 5.57 7.77
N ILE A 254 -5.42 6.66 8.43
CA ILE A 254 -6.82 7.11 8.48
C ILE A 254 -7.27 7.87 7.21
N PRO A 255 -6.42 8.61 6.49
CA PRO A 255 -6.83 9.33 5.29
C PRO A 255 -7.60 8.50 4.25
N PRO A 256 -7.28 7.22 3.99
CA PRO A 256 -8.06 6.36 3.10
C PRO A 256 -9.45 6.01 3.60
N ALA A 257 -9.78 6.25 4.88
CA ALA A 257 -11.10 5.95 5.45
C ALA A 257 -12.25 6.56 4.64
N MET A 258 -12.04 7.74 4.03
CA MET A 258 -13.06 8.34 3.18
C MET A 258 -13.20 7.60 1.84
N SER A 259 -12.12 7.21 1.19
CA SER A 259 -12.18 6.44 -0.06
C SER A 259 -12.81 5.07 0.17
N PHE A 260 -12.51 4.46 1.29
CA PHE A 260 -13.17 3.26 1.80
C PHE A 260 -14.68 3.49 1.97
N ALA A 261 -15.11 4.55 2.68
CA ALA A 261 -16.51 4.91 2.84
C ALA A 261 -17.19 5.19 1.49
N GLN A 262 -16.52 5.89 0.58
CA GLN A 262 -17.01 6.16 -0.77
C GLN A 262 -17.23 4.87 -1.56
N MET A 263 -16.32 3.90 -1.50
CA MET A 263 -16.51 2.61 -2.16
C MET A 263 -17.73 1.87 -1.60
N VAL A 264 -17.83 1.74 -0.28
CA VAL A 264 -18.95 1.06 0.37
C VAL A 264 -20.29 1.73 0.01
N LEU A 265 -20.37 3.05 0.15
CA LEU A 265 -21.63 3.79 -0.01
C LEU A 265 -22.01 4.08 -1.47
N SER A 266 -21.11 3.90 -2.44
CA SER A 266 -21.38 4.12 -3.86
C SER A 266 -22.22 3.03 -4.53
N GLY A 267 -22.42 1.90 -3.85
CA GLY A 267 -23.07 0.72 -4.41
C GLY A 267 -22.23 -0.02 -5.45
N VAL A 268 -20.90 0.19 -5.48
CA VAL A 268 -20.01 -0.53 -6.39
C VAL A 268 -20.07 -2.05 -6.12
N PHE A 269 -20.09 -2.46 -4.87
CA PHE A 269 -20.16 -3.87 -4.49
C PHE A 269 -21.52 -4.52 -4.82
N ASP A 270 -22.60 -3.73 -4.87
CA ASP A 270 -23.88 -4.21 -5.39
C ASP A 270 -23.86 -4.50 -6.89
N ARG A 271 -23.08 -3.69 -7.65
CA ARG A 271 -22.91 -3.90 -9.09
C ARG A 271 -21.89 -4.99 -9.40
N PHE A 272 -20.88 -5.13 -8.54
CA PHE A 272 -19.76 -6.07 -8.70
C PHE A 272 -19.58 -6.94 -7.44
N PRO A 273 -20.45 -7.95 -7.22
CA PRO A 273 -20.39 -8.78 -6.02
C PRO A 273 -19.12 -9.63 -5.87
N ALA A 274 -18.35 -9.80 -6.95
CA ALA A 274 -17.08 -10.51 -6.93
C ALA A 274 -15.87 -9.59 -6.68
N LEU A 275 -16.07 -8.27 -6.62
CA LEU A 275 -14.99 -7.32 -6.42
C LEU A 275 -14.42 -7.43 -4.99
N GLN A 276 -13.10 -7.57 -4.89
CA GLN A 276 -12.36 -7.57 -3.63
C GLN A 276 -11.28 -6.48 -3.71
N VAL A 277 -11.07 -5.75 -2.61
CA VAL A 277 -10.06 -4.69 -2.54
C VAL A 277 -9.27 -4.81 -1.25
N PHE A 278 -7.95 -4.74 -1.34
CA PHE A 278 -7.04 -4.74 -0.21
C PHE A 278 -6.60 -3.31 0.11
N PHE A 279 -6.84 -2.89 1.34
CA PHE A 279 -6.38 -1.62 1.90
C PHE A 279 -5.15 -1.87 2.77
N ALA A 280 -3.97 -1.58 2.23
CA ALA A 280 -2.69 -1.72 2.91
C ALA A 280 -2.36 -0.46 3.75
N GLU A 281 -1.70 -0.66 4.89
CA GLU A 281 -1.22 0.39 5.82
C GLU A 281 -2.30 1.40 6.26
N THR A 282 -3.57 0.95 6.31
CA THR A 282 -4.69 1.85 6.62
C THR A 282 -5.13 1.79 8.08
N ARG A 283 -4.41 1.07 8.92
CA ARG A 283 -4.76 0.78 10.32
C ARG A 283 -6.11 0.07 10.46
N LEU A 284 -6.23 -0.77 11.46
CA LEU A 284 -7.45 -1.58 11.67
C LEU A 284 -8.32 -1.09 12.82
N GLY A 285 -7.71 -0.46 13.82
CA GLY A 285 -8.41 -0.17 15.08
C GLY A 285 -9.66 0.71 14.94
N TRP A 286 -9.75 1.53 13.89
CA TRP A 286 -10.91 2.38 13.61
C TRP A 286 -12.02 1.68 12.82
N VAL A 287 -11.75 0.55 12.16
CA VAL A 287 -12.70 -0.10 11.24
C VAL A 287 -13.95 -0.60 11.97
N PRO A 288 -13.88 -1.31 13.11
CA PRO A 288 -15.08 -1.73 13.83
C PRO A 288 -15.97 -0.57 14.26
N PHE A 289 -15.38 0.52 14.76
CA PHE A 289 -16.09 1.74 15.09
C PHE A 289 -16.80 2.33 13.86
N TRP A 290 -16.08 2.42 12.74
CA TRP A 290 -16.66 2.93 11.49
C TRP A 290 -17.82 2.06 11.00
N MET A 291 -17.74 0.74 11.15
CA MET A 291 -18.82 -0.18 10.73
C MET A 291 -20.12 0.07 11.50
N GLU A 292 -20.03 0.28 12.81
CA GLU A 292 -21.19 0.60 13.65
C GLU A 292 -21.78 1.96 13.28
N GLU A 293 -20.95 2.99 13.17
CA GLU A 293 -21.36 4.33 12.79
C GLU A 293 -21.98 4.39 11.40
N ALA A 294 -21.38 3.67 10.43
CA ALA A 294 -21.88 3.63 9.07
C ALA A 294 -23.27 2.99 8.98
N ASP A 295 -23.50 1.87 9.68
CA ASP A 295 -24.81 1.22 9.74
C ASP A 295 -25.86 2.14 10.38
N TYR A 296 -25.49 2.79 11.49
CA TYR A 296 -26.38 3.71 12.22
C TYR A 296 -26.78 4.93 11.38
N TRP A 297 -25.79 5.60 10.76
CA TRP A 297 -26.06 6.79 9.96
C TRP A 297 -26.70 6.46 8.62
N TYR A 298 -26.37 5.35 8.00
CA TYR A 298 -27.00 4.89 6.79
C TYR A 298 -28.51 4.69 6.98
N GLU A 299 -28.92 3.98 8.03
CA GLU A 299 -30.34 3.73 8.31
C GLU A 299 -31.13 5.04 8.54
N ARG A 300 -30.52 6.03 9.15
CA ARG A 300 -31.17 7.33 9.41
C ARG A 300 -31.27 8.22 8.18
N HIS A 301 -30.35 8.11 7.25
CA HIS A 301 -30.22 9.08 6.16
C HIS A 301 -30.57 8.50 4.78
N ARG A 302 -30.58 7.19 4.56
CA ARG A 302 -30.82 6.57 3.25
C ARG A 302 -32.08 7.01 2.55
N HIS A 303 -33.18 7.24 3.29
CA HIS A 303 -34.47 7.59 2.70
C HIS A 303 -34.51 9.00 2.11
N TRP A 304 -33.98 9.98 2.82
CA TRP A 304 -33.93 11.35 2.29
C TRP A 304 -32.84 11.47 1.23
N ALA A 305 -31.70 10.79 1.39
CA ALA A 305 -30.62 10.77 0.39
C ALA A 305 -31.14 10.18 -0.94
N ALA A 306 -31.88 9.09 -0.89
CA ALA A 306 -32.49 8.52 -2.09
C ALA A 306 -33.46 9.52 -2.75
N ARG A 307 -34.32 10.16 -1.97
CA ARG A 307 -35.34 11.08 -2.49
C ARG A 307 -34.78 12.40 -3.02
N LEU A 308 -33.79 12.99 -2.32
CA LEU A 308 -33.30 14.33 -2.63
C LEU A 308 -32.00 14.34 -3.42
N LEU A 309 -31.15 13.32 -3.26
CA LEU A 309 -29.85 13.24 -3.93
C LEU A 309 -29.81 12.14 -5.00
N GLY A 310 -30.87 11.34 -5.15
CA GLY A 310 -30.90 10.24 -6.12
C GLY A 310 -29.96 9.09 -5.76
N VAL A 311 -29.49 9.00 -4.52
CA VAL A 311 -28.62 7.91 -4.08
C VAL A 311 -29.40 6.62 -4.08
N LYS A 312 -28.87 5.60 -4.78
CA LYS A 312 -29.50 4.28 -4.79
C LYS A 312 -29.30 3.60 -3.44
N PRO A 313 -30.36 3.07 -2.82
CA PRO A 313 -30.22 2.31 -1.58
C PRO A 313 -29.33 1.06 -1.81
N LEU A 314 -28.47 0.79 -0.84
CA LEU A 314 -27.67 -0.41 -0.80
C LEU A 314 -28.54 -1.64 -0.52
N ARG A 315 -28.14 -2.80 -1.03
CA ARG A 315 -28.83 -4.08 -0.79
C ARG A 315 -28.55 -4.68 0.59
N GLN A 316 -27.41 -4.32 1.18
CA GLN A 316 -26.96 -4.79 2.48
C GLN A 316 -26.58 -3.61 3.37
N ARG A 317 -26.25 -3.86 4.63
CA ARG A 317 -25.69 -2.84 5.53
C ARG A 317 -24.28 -2.47 5.10
N PRO A 318 -23.84 -1.24 5.34
CA PRO A 318 -22.44 -0.85 5.09
C PRO A 318 -21.42 -1.82 5.68
N SER A 319 -21.63 -2.28 6.92
CA SER A 319 -20.75 -3.23 7.59
C SER A 319 -20.65 -4.60 6.90
N ASP A 320 -21.69 -5.05 6.20
CA ASP A 320 -21.69 -6.34 5.50
C ASP A 320 -20.81 -6.27 4.24
N TYR A 321 -20.74 -5.13 3.56
CA TYR A 321 -19.81 -4.94 2.44
C TYR A 321 -18.35 -4.94 2.91
N VAL A 322 -18.06 -4.40 4.10
CA VAL A 322 -16.72 -4.48 4.68
C VAL A 322 -16.31 -5.93 4.83
N ARG A 323 -17.16 -6.74 5.48
CA ARG A 323 -16.90 -8.17 5.70
C ARG A 323 -16.92 -9.02 4.42
N GLY A 324 -17.52 -8.52 3.36
CA GLY A 324 -17.64 -9.26 2.09
C GLY A 324 -16.59 -8.93 1.05
N HIS A 325 -16.00 -7.73 1.11
CA HIS A 325 -15.25 -7.18 -0.03
C HIS A 325 -13.92 -6.52 0.31
N ILE A 326 -13.70 -6.13 1.58
CA ILE A 326 -12.52 -5.34 1.95
C ILE A 326 -11.57 -6.19 2.77
N HIS A 327 -10.29 -6.17 2.36
CA HIS A 327 -9.18 -6.76 3.10
C HIS A 327 -8.29 -5.66 3.66
N PHE A 328 -7.59 -5.95 4.75
CA PHE A 328 -6.75 -5.00 5.47
C PHE A 328 -5.41 -5.64 5.84
N SER A 329 -4.35 -4.82 5.94
CA SER A 329 -3.11 -5.23 6.58
C SER A 329 -3.16 -4.99 8.10
N VAL A 330 -2.50 -5.86 8.86
CA VAL A 330 -2.15 -5.64 10.26
C VAL A 330 -0.63 -5.63 10.38
N GLN A 331 -0.10 -4.57 10.98
CA GLN A 331 1.34 -4.37 11.16
C GLN A 331 1.62 -3.71 12.52
N HIS A 332 2.86 -3.76 12.98
CA HIS A 332 3.33 -3.22 14.26
C HIS A 332 2.31 -3.33 15.42
N VAL A 333 2.00 -2.24 16.14
CA VAL A 333 1.30 -2.28 17.45
C VAL A 333 -0.23 -2.46 17.40
N GLU A 334 -0.81 -3.06 16.38
CA GLU A 334 -2.27 -3.15 16.24
C GLU A 334 -2.93 -4.26 17.07
N ARG A 335 -2.50 -4.44 18.34
CA ARG A 335 -3.08 -5.46 19.22
C ARG A 335 -4.59 -5.30 19.39
N VAL A 336 -5.10 -4.08 19.55
CA VAL A 336 -6.54 -3.82 19.64
C VAL A 336 -7.28 -4.33 18.40
N ALA A 337 -6.70 -4.15 17.21
CA ALA A 337 -7.28 -4.65 15.97
C ALA A 337 -7.37 -6.19 15.96
N ILE A 338 -6.35 -6.87 16.46
CA ILE A 338 -6.36 -8.34 16.59
C ILE A 338 -7.39 -8.81 17.62
N GLU A 339 -7.58 -8.08 18.71
CA GLU A 339 -8.64 -8.37 19.70
C GLU A 339 -10.04 -8.21 19.07
N LEU A 340 -10.22 -7.26 18.17
CA LEU A 340 -11.47 -6.97 17.46
C LEU A 340 -11.62 -7.70 16.11
N ARG A 341 -10.74 -8.61 15.75
CA ARG A 341 -10.66 -9.27 14.45
C ARG A 341 -11.94 -9.93 13.97
N HIS A 342 -12.75 -10.45 14.91
CA HIS A 342 -14.02 -11.09 14.57
C HIS A 342 -15.09 -10.11 14.08
N HIS A 343 -15.00 -8.83 14.43
CA HIS A 343 -15.91 -7.81 13.93
C HIS A 343 -15.70 -7.54 12.44
N MET A 344 -14.44 -7.58 12.00
CA MET A 344 -14.05 -7.36 10.60
C MET A 344 -14.10 -8.65 9.77
N GLY A 345 -13.97 -9.80 10.43
CA GLY A 345 -13.79 -11.11 9.81
C GLY A 345 -12.32 -11.49 9.70
N VAL A 346 -11.94 -12.61 10.35
CA VAL A 346 -10.55 -13.11 10.38
C VAL A 346 -10.00 -13.32 8.96
N GLY A 347 -10.85 -13.73 8.02
CA GLY A 347 -10.47 -13.95 6.60
C GLY A 347 -10.11 -12.69 5.82
N HIS A 348 -10.30 -11.51 6.40
CA HIS A 348 -10.06 -10.21 5.75
C HIS A 348 -8.82 -9.48 6.27
N ILE A 349 -8.07 -10.08 7.18
CA ILE A 349 -6.88 -9.47 7.80
C ILE A 349 -5.63 -10.21 7.32
N MET A 350 -4.64 -9.48 6.84
CA MET A 350 -3.36 -10.00 6.35
C MET A 350 -2.21 -9.37 7.13
N PHE A 351 -1.25 -10.19 7.55
CA PHE A 351 -0.04 -9.72 8.23
C PHE A 351 0.84 -8.91 7.29
N ALA A 352 1.48 -7.85 7.80
CA ALA A 352 2.35 -6.98 7.05
C ALA A 352 3.57 -6.54 7.89
N THR A 353 4.68 -6.23 7.22
CA THR A 353 5.91 -5.75 7.85
C THR A 353 6.22 -4.29 7.54
N ASP A 354 5.73 -3.78 6.44
CA ASP A 354 6.05 -2.44 5.93
C ASP A 354 7.57 -2.23 5.69
N PHE A 355 8.31 -3.33 5.45
CA PHE A 355 9.74 -3.24 5.20
C PHE A 355 10.05 -2.53 3.86
N PRO A 356 10.99 -1.59 3.81
CA PRO A 356 11.98 -1.18 4.81
C PRO A 356 11.64 0.11 5.56
N HIS A 357 10.37 0.48 5.68
CA HIS A 357 9.92 1.75 6.25
C HIS A 357 10.18 1.86 7.75
N ILE A 358 9.93 3.07 8.30
CA ILE A 358 10.19 3.37 9.72
C ILE A 358 9.40 2.49 10.68
N GLU A 359 8.28 1.95 10.23
CA GLU A 359 7.37 1.15 11.04
C GLU A 359 7.75 -0.33 11.08
N CYS A 360 8.68 -0.79 10.24
CA CYS A 360 9.10 -2.18 10.24
C CYS A 360 9.91 -2.56 11.49
N ASP A 361 9.75 -3.81 11.91
CA ASP A 361 10.52 -4.41 13.02
C ASP A 361 11.80 -5.13 12.54
N TRP A 362 12.10 -5.11 11.25
CA TRP A 362 13.25 -5.78 10.67
C TRP A 362 14.57 -5.46 11.41
N PRO A 363 15.43 -6.43 11.75
CA PRO A 363 15.32 -7.87 11.46
C PRO A 363 14.66 -8.67 12.61
N ASN A 364 13.68 -8.13 13.30
CA ASN A 364 13.05 -8.71 14.48
C ASN A 364 11.52 -8.94 14.30
N THR A 365 11.07 -9.15 13.08
CA THR A 365 9.65 -9.39 12.78
C THR A 365 9.09 -10.64 13.48
N ARG A 366 9.89 -11.71 13.63
CA ARG A 366 9.42 -12.91 14.32
C ARG A 366 9.05 -12.67 15.79
N PRO A 367 9.90 -12.05 16.63
CA PRO A 367 9.53 -11.68 18.00
C PRO A 367 8.30 -10.76 18.07
N PHE A 368 8.10 -9.89 17.09
CA PHE A 368 6.90 -9.07 16.99
C PHE A 368 5.67 -9.96 16.73
N ALA A 369 5.70 -10.81 15.71
CA ALA A 369 4.61 -11.71 15.36
C ALA A 369 4.25 -12.69 16.51
N GLU A 370 5.24 -13.17 17.28
CA GLU A 370 5.01 -13.98 18.48
C GLU A 370 4.15 -13.25 19.51
N ARG A 371 4.43 -11.97 19.75
CA ARG A 371 3.62 -11.13 20.66
C ARG A 371 2.23 -10.83 20.08
N LEU A 372 2.14 -10.57 18.78
CA LEU A 372 0.88 -10.26 18.09
C LEU A 372 -0.10 -11.44 18.18
N PHE A 373 0.41 -12.66 17.97
CA PHE A 373 -0.40 -13.88 17.90
C PHE A 373 -0.47 -14.67 19.21
N ALA A 374 0.10 -14.18 20.31
CA ALA A 374 0.23 -14.94 21.58
C ALA A 374 -1.09 -15.57 22.05
N ASP A 375 -2.19 -14.81 21.97
CA ASP A 375 -3.53 -15.21 22.43
C ASP A 375 -4.50 -15.51 21.26
N VAL A 376 -3.98 -15.69 20.05
CA VAL A 376 -4.80 -15.97 18.84
C VAL A 376 -4.80 -17.47 18.57
N PRO A 377 -5.95 -18.14 18.34
CA PRO A 377 -6.00 -19.57 18.00
C PRO A 377 -5.14 -19.89 16.76
N ASP A 378 -4.51 -21.09 16.71
CA ASP A 378 -3.55 -21.47 15.65
C ASP A 378 -4.09 -21.28 14.24
N GLY A 379 -5.32 -21.75 13.99
CA GLY A 379 -5.94 -21.61 12.68
C GLY A 379 -6.20 -20.16 12.27
N GLU A 380 -6.55 -19.29 13.22
CA GLU A 380 -6.73 -17.85 12.95
C GLU A 380 -5.38 -17.14 12.77
N ALA A 381 -4.39 -17.47 13.60
CA ALA A 381 -3.03 -16.95 13.47
C ALA A 381 -2.44 -17.29 12.11
N PHE A 382 -2.55 -18.56 11.65
CA PHE A 382 -2.13 -18.95 10.32
C PHE A 382 -2.87 -18.17 9.22
N ARG A 383 -4.21 -18.04 9.35
CA ARG A 383 -4.99 -17.29 8.37
C ARG A 383 -4.48 -15.85 8.22
N ILE A 384 -4.24 -15.16 9.32
CA ILE A 384 -3.75 -13.78 9.32
C ILE A 384 -2.29 -13.70 8.87
N ALA A 385 -1.43 -14.60 9.38
CA ALA A 385 0.00 -14.56 9.13
C ALA A 385 0.40 -14.89 7.68
N ALA A 386 -0.38 -15.74 6.99
CA ALA A 386 -0.06 -16.20 5.64
C ALA A 386 -1.29 -16.55 4.80
N GLY A 387 -2.26 -17.28 5.37
CA GLY A 387 -3.35 -17.91 4.62
C GLY A 387 -4.18 -16.94 3.78
N ASN A 388 -4.53 -15.79 4.33
CA ASN A 388 -5.34 -14.78 3.63
C ASN A 388 -4.56 -14.12 2.48
N THR A 389 -3.26 -13.88 2.67
CA THR A 389 -2.38 -13.35 1.61
C THR A 389 -2.24 -14.36 0.46
N LEU A 390 -2.07 -15.65 0.79
CA LEU A 390 -2.04 -16.72 -0.21
C LEU A 390 -3.33 -16.77 -1.03
N ASP A 391 -4.48 -16.62 -0.37
CA ASP A 391 -5.79 -16.64 -1.04
C ASP A 391 -5.99 -15.41 -1.93
N PHE A 392 -5.76 -14.23 -1.37
CA PHE A 392 -6.03 -12.97 -2.06
C PHE A 392 -5.17 -12.79 -3.31
N PHE A 393 -3.87 -13.12 -3.24
CA PHE A 393 -2.94 -12.98 -4.37
C PHE A 393 -2.79 -14.24 -5.22
N GLY A 394 -3.60 -15.28 -4.98
CA GLY A 394 -3.61 -16.52 -5.77
C GLY A 394 -2.27 -17.29 -5.72
N LEU A 395 -1.66 -17.39 -4.53
CA LEU A 395 -0.32 -17.96 -4.34
C LEU A 395 -0.32 -19.42 -3.86
N ARG A 396 -1.48 -20.02 -3.57
CA ARG A 396 -1.54 -21.36 -2.96
C ARG A 396 -0.90 -22.45 -3.80
N ASP A 397 -1.03 -22.36 -5.11
CA ASP A 397 -0.50 -23.38 -6.04
C ASP A 397 0.96 -23.13 -6.44
N THR A 398 1.60 -22.09 -5.89
CA THR A 398 3.04 -21.82 -6.11
C THR A 398 3.89 -22.72 -5.22
N PRO A 399 5.19 -22.97 -5.57
CA PRO A 399 6.11 -23.73 -4.72
C PRO A 399 6.18 -23.18 -3.28
N MET A 400 6.24 -21.85 -3.13
CA MET A 400 6.24 -21.21 -1.81
C MET A 400 4.91 -21.43 -1.08
N GLY A 401 3.77 -21.27 -1.75
CA GLY A 401 2.46 -21.50 -1.15
C GLY A 401 2.26 -22.93 -0.66
N GLN A 402 2.75 -23.93 -1.42
CA GLN A 402 2.73 -25.33 -1.02
C GLN A 402 3.65 -25.58 0.18
N LYS A 403 4.84 -24.97 0.21
CA LYS A 403 5.75 -25.04 1.37
C LYS A 403 5.07 -24.49 2.63
N VAL A 404 4.48 -23.31 2.56
CA VAL A 404 3.76 -22.68 3.67
C VAL A 404 2.60 -23.55 4.17
N ALA A 405 1.85 -24.17 3.25
CA ALA A 405 0.77 -25.08 3.62
C ALA A 405 1.27 -26.35 4.35
N ALA A 406 2.44 -26.85 3.98
CA ALA A 406 3.05 -28.01 4.62
C ALA A 406 3.64 -27.71 6.03
N GLU A 407 4.02 -26.47 6.29
CA GLU A 407 4.52 -25.99 7.58
C GLU A 407 3.40 -25.59 8.56
N THR A 408 2.15 -25.67 8.13
CA THR A 408 0.99 -25.32 8.97
C THR A 408 0.80 -26.39 10.05
N PRO A 409 0.67 -26.02 11.35
CA PRO A 409 0.51 -26.94 12.47
C PRO A 409 -0.75 -27.80 12.39
#